data_27d50b21583b74d0a18e0ead35a17b45
#
_entry.id   27d50b21583b74d0a18e0ead35a17b45
#
_cell.length_a   1.000
_cell.length_b   1.000
_cell.length_c   1.000
_cell.angle_alpha   90.00
_cell.angle_beta   90.00
_cell.angle_gamma   90.00
#
_symmetry.space_group_name_H-M   'P 1'
#
loop_
_entity.id
_entity.type
_entity.pdbx_description
1 polymer ?
#
loop_
_entity_poly.entity_id
_entity_poly.type
_entity_poly.pdbx_seq_one_letter_code
_entity_poly.pdbx_strand_id
1 'polypeptide(L)'
;MTGNEPTRVNKGTLLVISQVYIPDPASVGQHMADVAAELVRRGNRVVVMAAAAGYDDPSIKYKSQEVIDGVEIQRFPLSSFGKSSLALRLLAQMIFMVQCMFWGLFVGKLRGVIVSTSPPMAAVAAMFIRAVRHVPIKYWVMDLNPDQMIALGKTRETSLPARVFNFLNRMILKRAEDVIVLDRFMADRVNRKRDVTSKMTILPPWPHEDHLEIVPHEKNPFRVKHGLNGKTVIMYSGNHGFSTPVTTVLQAALKLQDREDIVFMFIGGGVGKKEVEQVIAEHKPRNIRSLPYQPLDQIKYSLSAADVHVVTVGDTVVGIVHPCKIYGAMALARPILLVAPNPCHASDLVADYRLGWHIGHGQVDQAVEIIRGIAATNRDDLDEMGRRGSEVIRQRLNKPVLCGAVCDVFERGLSEARAPNGQVRLHPE
;
A
#
# COMPACT_ATOMS: atom_id res chain seq x y z
N MET A 1 42.00 -0.69 -17.59
CA MET A 1 41.04 0.30 -18.11
C MET A 1 40.11 0.67 -16.95
N THR A 2 40.44 1.76 -16.28
CA THR A 2 39.68 2.28 -15.12
C THR A 2 38.48 3.01 -15.68
N GLY A 3 37.29 2.38 -15.57
CA GLY A 3 36.05 3.02 -15.94
C GLY A 3 35.78 4.22 -15.04
N ASN A 4 35.78 5.41 -15.59
CA ASN A 4 35.27 6.62 -14.95
C ASN A 4 33.77 6.40 -14.63
N GLU A 5 33.41 6.10 -13.37
CA GLU A 5 32.06 6.30 -12.92
C GLU A 5 31.72 7.78 -13.09
N PRO A 6 30.60 8.12 -13.74
CA PRO A 6 30.19 9.51 -13.85
C PRO A 6 30.01 10.08 -12.45
N THR A 7 30.74 11.14 -12.13
CA THR A 7 30.58 11.90 -10.87
C THR A 7 29.11 12.27 -10.70
N ARG A 8 28.39 11.54 -9.84
CA ARG A 8 26.99 11.82 -9.53
C ARG A 8 26.90 13.23 -8.95
N VAL A 9 26.29 14.12 -9.70
CA VAL A 9 26.01 15.48 -9.23
C VAL A 9 25.13 15.35 -8.00
N ASN A 10 25.69 15.63 -6.82
CA ASN A 10 24.93 15.57 -5.58
C ASN A 10 24.00 16.80 -5.50
N LYS A 11 22.75 16.62 -5.91
CA LYS A 11 21.71 17.67 -5.89
C LYS A 11 21.34 18.14 -4.47
N GLY A 12 21.81 17.47 -3.43
CA GLY A 12 21.45 17.70 -2.03
C GLY A 12 20.63 16.55 -1.43
N THR A 13 20.25 16.66 -0.17
CA THR A 13 19.65 15.58 0.60
C THR A 13 18.11 15.71 0.67
N LEU A 14 17.42 14.62 0.37
CA LEU A 14 16.00 14.43 0.66
C LEU A 14 15.87 13.54 1.91
N LEU A 15 15.14 14.02 2.89
CA LEU A 15 14.84 13.28 4.10
C LEU A 15 13.48 12.61 3.97
N VAL A 16 13.44 11.29 4.12
CA VAL A 16 12.21 10.49 4.13
C VAL A 16 11.90 10.08 5.57
N ILE A 17 10.71 10.37 6.04
CA ILE A 17 10.21 9.96 7.37
C ILE A 17 9.14 8.89 7.17
N SER A 18 9.48 7.63 7.50
CA SER A 18 8.57 6.50 7.44
C SER A 18 8.92 5.49 8.54
N GLN A 19 8.00 5.25 9.48
CA GLN A 19 8.24 4.30 10.58
C GLN A 19 8.53 2.89 10.05
N VAL A 20 7.83 2.46 9.00
CA VAL A 20 8.05 1.19 8.32
C VAL A 20 8.91 1.40 7.08
N TYR A 21 9.91 0.54 6.90
CA TYR A 21 10.80 0.54 5.74
C TYR A 21 11.38 -0.86 5.54
N ILE A 22 11.80 -1.19 4.32
CA ILE A 22 12.38 -2.50 4.03
C ILE A 22 13.53 -2.84 4.99
N PRO A 23 13.68 -4.11 5.43
CA PRO A 23 12.98 -5.32 4.98
C PRO A 23 11.65 -5.62 5.67
N ASP A 24 11.01 -4.65 6.36
CA ASP A 24 9.66 -4.82 6.90
C ASP A 24 8.68 -5.06 5.74
N PRO A 25 7.79 -6.08 5.82
CA PRO A 25 6.92 -6.45 4.72
C PRO A 25 5.73 -5.49 4.50
N ALA A 26 5.61 -4.43 5.29
CA ALA A 26 4.51 -3.47 5.15
C ALA A 26 4.56 -2.75 3.80
N SER A 27 3.44 -2.75 3.06
CA SER A 27 3.33 -2.19 1.71
C SER A 27 3.80 -0.72 1.61
N VAL A 28 3.47 0.10 2.61
CA VAL A 28 3.94 1.50 2.69
C VAL A 28 5.47 1.58 2.67
N GLY A 29 6.15 0.70 3.43
CA GLY A 29 7.60 0.62 3.49
C GLY A 29 8.24 0.23 2.15
N GLN A 30 7.61 -0.70 1.42
CA GLN A 30 8.06 -1.16 0.11
C GLN A 30 7.94 -0.04 -0.94
N HIS A 31 6.79 0.65 -1.02
CA HIS A 31 6.61 1.77 -1.94
C HIS A 31 7.56 2.94 -1.63
N MET A 32 7.78 3.23 -0.33
CA MET A 32 8.76 4.26 0.06
C MET A 32 10.20 3.87 -0.30
N ALA A 33 10.55 2.58 -0.24
CA ALA A 33 11.86 2.09 -0.65
C ALA A 33 12.07 2.23 -2.16
N ASP A 34 11.07 1.86 -2.95
CA ASP A 34 11.10 2.03 -4.41
C ASP A 34 11.34 3.50 -4.81
N VAL A 35 10.58 4.41 -4.18
CA VAL A 35 10.73 5.85 -4.42
C VAL A 35 12.10 6.37 -3.96
N ALA A 36 12.57 5.95 -2.80
CA ALA A 36 13.87 6.37 -2.28
C ALA A 36 15.03 5.91 -3.18
N ALA A 37 14.99 4.66 -3.65
CA ALA A 37 15.97 4.13 -4.60
C ALA A 37 15.94 4.87 -5.94
N GLU A 38 14.74 5.18 -6.47
CA GLU A 38 14.59 5.96 -7.70
C GLU A 38 15.15 7.38 -7.54
N LEU A 39 14.86 8.06 -6.42
CA LEU A 39 15.43 9.39 -6.15
C LEU A 39 16.96 9.37 -6.06
N VAL A 40 17.56 8.28 -5.52
CA VAL A 40 19.02 8.08 -5.54
C VAL A 40 19.52 7.93 -6.97
N ARG A 41 18.84 7.13 -7.82
CA ARG A 41 19.20 6.99 -9.24
C ARG A 41 19.16 8.33 -9.98
N ARG A 42 18.26 9.22 -9.59
CA ARG A 42 18.13 10.58 -10.13
C ARG A 42 19.18 11.57 -9.60
N GLY A 43 20.12 11.12 -8.75
CA GLY A 43 21.26 11.91 -8.26
C GLY A 43 21.01 12.64 -6.94
N ASN A 44 19.93 12.34 -6.22
CA ASN A 44 19.71 12.86 -4.87
C ASN A 44 20.46 12.00 -3.85
N ARG A 45 20.94 12.61 -2.77
CA ARG A 45 21.24 11.88 -1.54
C ARG A 45 19.94 11.67 -0.80
N VAL A 46 19.61 10.44 -0.43
CA VAL A 46 18.36 10.12 0.29
C VAL A 46 18.72 9.52 1.65
N VAL A 47 18.16 10.11 2.71
CA VAL A 47 18.26 9.62 4.08
C VAL A 47 16.87 9.23 4.55
N VAL A 48 16.69 7.99 5.00
CA VAL A 48 15.43 7.47 5.53
C VAL A 48 15.53 7.33 7.03
N MET A 49 14.56 7.87 7.75
CA MET A 49 14.36 7.66 9.18
C MET A 49 13.25 6.64 9.40
N ALA A 50 13.60 5.49 10.01
CA ALA A 50 12.70 4.36 10.20
C ALA A 50 12.78 3.76 11.60
N ALA A 51 11.89 2.80 11.92
CA ALA A 51 11.96 2.06 13.18
C ALA A 51 13.02 0.95 13.13
N ALA A 52 13.66 0.68 14.29
CA ALA A 52 14.66 -0.39 14.43
C ALA A 52 14.05 -1.77 14.73
N ALA A 53 12.72 -1.87 14.85
CA ALA A 53 12.03 -3.13 15.11
C ALA A 53 10.87 -3.29 14.13
N GLY A 54 10.53 -4.56 13.84
CA GLY A 54 9.42 -4.91 12.94
C GLY A 54 8.10 -4.33 13.40
N TYR A 55 7.27 -3.93 12.43
CA TYR A 55 5.98 -3.30 12.70
C TYR A 55 4.95 -4.28 13.29
N ASP A 56 4.88 -5.48 12.72
CA ASP A 56 3.97 -6.53 13.18
C ASP A 56 4.59 -7.40 14.27
N ASP A 57 5.88 -7.68 14.16
CA ASP A 57 6.65 -8.49 15.12
C ASP A 57 7.86 -7.69 15.64
N PRO A 58 7.78 -7.13 16.85
CA PRO A 58 8.85 -6.32 17.42
C PRO A 58 10.07 -7.17 17.87
N SER A 59 10.01 -8.49 17.82
CA SER A 59 11.17 -9.35 18.05
C SER A 59 12.19 -9.25 16.92
N ILE A 60 11.73 -8.97 15.72
CA ILE A 60 12.59 -8.72 14.56
C ILE A 60 13.31 -7.38 14.76
N LYS A 61 14.64 -7.43 14.77
CA LYS A 61 15.49 -6.25 14.93
C LYS A 61 16.26 -5.97 13.65
N TYR A 62 16.29 -4.71 13.27
CA TYR A 62 17.01 -4.22 12.10
C TYR A 62 18.27 -3.45 12.55
N LYS A 63 19.28 -3.39 11.69
CA LYS A 63 20.49 -2.59 11.92
C LYS A 63 20.14 -1.12 12.11
N SER A 64 20.82 -0.46 13.07
CA SER A 64 20.58 0.97 13.34
C SER A 64 20.96 1.87 12.16
N GLN A 65 21.97 1.48 11.41
CA GLN A 65 22.43 2.17 10.20
C GLN A 65 22.78 1.14 9.14
N GLU A 66 22.33 1.39 7.93
CA GLU A 66 22.70 0.61 6.73
C GLU A 66 22.45 1.41 5.47
N VAL A 67 23.00 0.92 4.36
CA VAL A 67 22.73 1.45 3.01
C VAL A 67 22.15 0.33 2.17
N ILE A 68 20.95 0.57 1.61
CA ILE A 68 20.27 -0.35 0.70
C ILE A 68 19.95 0.43 -0.58
N ASP A 69 20.35 -0.08 -1.74
CA ASP A 69 20.16 0.56 -3.06
C ASP A 69 20.65 2.03 -3.11
N GLY A 70 21.72 2.34 -2.36
CA GLY A 70 22.29 3.68 -2.25
C GLY A 70 21.51 4.63 -1.31
N VAL A 71 20.45 4.16 -0.69
CA VAL A 71 19.67 4.89 0.31
C VAL A 71 20.30 4.73 1.69
N GLU A 72 20.61 5.82 2.36
CA GLU A 72 21.11 5.82 3.74
C GLU A 72 19.92 5.67 4.70
N ILE A 73 19.93 4.62 5.52
CA ILE A 73 18.84 4.31 6.44
C ILE A 73 19.33 4.49 7.88
N GLN A 74 18.67 5.36 8.63
CA GLN A 74 18.85 5.56 10.06
C GLN A 74 17.63 5.00 10.79
N ARG A 75 17.83 3.96 11.60
CA ARG A 75 16.75 3.37 12.40
C ARG A 75 16.87 3.71 13.87
N PHE A 76 15.71 4.04 14.44
CA PHE A 76 15.61 4.47 15.83
C PHE A 76 15.09 3.36 16.74
N PRO A 77 15.71 3.18 17.92
CA PRO A 77 15.21 2.24 18.94
C PRO A 77 13.94 2.78 19.59
N LEU A 78 13.19 1.89 20.29
CA LEU A 78 11.95 2.21 21.03
C LEU A 78 10.85 2.84 20.17
N SER A 79 10.92 2.69 18.86
CA SER A 79 10.02 3.29 17.88
C SER A 79 8.97 2.32 17.31
N SER A 80 8.98 1.06 17.76
CA SER A 80 7.94 0.07 17.50
C SER A 80 7.89 -0.93 18.67
N PHE A 81 6.66 -1.15 19.18
CA PHE A 81 6.36 -2.16 20.21
C PHE A 81 5.38 -3.22 19.67
N GLY A 82 5.30 -3.36 18.36
CA GLY A 82 4.41 -4.31 17.68
C GLY A 82 2.93 -3.98 17.84
N LYS A 83 2.08 -4.99 17.70
CA LYS A 83 0.62 -4.88 17.84
C LYS A 83 0.16 -4.89 19.32
N SER A 84 0.93 -4.32 20.24
CA SER A 84 0.62 -4.16 21.65
C SER A 84 -0.58 -3.23 21.89
N SER A 85 -0.79 -2.82 23.14
CA SER A 85 -1.88 -1.91 23.49
C SER A 85 -1.80 -0.59 22.73
N LEU A 86 -2.95 0.06 22.51
CA LEU A 86 -3.01 1.36 21.81
C LEU A 86 -2.10 2.42 22.47
N ALA A 87 -2.04 2.44 23.81
CA ALA A 87 -1.20 3.38 24.55
C ALA A 87 0.29 3.21 24.25
N LEU A 88 0.78 1.96 24.24
CA LEU A 88 2.18 1.65 23.91
C LEU A 88 2.52 2.00 22.45
N ARG A 89 1.58 1.78 21.54
CA ARG A 89 1.74 2.18 20.13
C ARG A 89 1.84 3.69 19.96
N LEU A 90 0.99 4.45 20.64
CA LEU A 90 1.05 5.91 20.64
C LEU A 90 2.36 6.42 21.26
N LEU A 91 2.81 5.81 22.35
CA LEU A 91 4.10 6.15 22.97
C LEU A 91 5.27 5.89 22.02
N ALA A 92 5.32 4.73 21.35
CA ALA A 92 6.34 4.42 20.35
C ALA A 92 6.35 5.45 19.20
N GLN A 93 5.18 5.82 18.72
CA GLN A 93 5.06 6.85 17.67
C GLN A 93 5.54 8.23 18.14
N MET A 94 5.24 8.61 19.37
CA MET A 94 5.76 9.88 19.95
C MET A 94 7.28 9.86 20.08
N ILE A 95 7.86 8.75 20.58
CA ILE A 95 9.31 8.59 20.67
C ILE A 95 9.95 8.69 19.30
N PHE A 96 9.39 7.98 18.31
CA PHE A 96 9.87 8.03 16.93
C PHE A 96 9.84 9.46 16.37
N MET A 97 8.76 10.20 16.58
CA MET A 97 8.65 11.59 16.11
C MET A 97 9.70 12.50 16.74
N VAL A 98 9.90 12.41 18.08
CA VAL A 98 10.91 13.23 18.78
C VAL A 98 12.31 12.93 18.25
N GLN A 99 12.64 11.64 18.01
CA GLN A 99 13.90 11.25 17.40
C GLN A 99 14.04 11.82 15.99
N CYS A 100 12.98 11.73 15.15
CA CYS A 100 12.99 12.33 13.82
C CYS A 100 13.14 13.85 13.84
N MET A 101 12.49 14.56 14.78
CA MET A 101 12.64 16.00 14.94
C MET A 101 14.10 16.35 15.25
N PHE A 102 14.69 15.68 16.24
CA PHE A 102 16.06 15.93 16.65
C PHE A 102 17.06 15.65 15.53
N TRP A 103 17.08 14.43 15.00
CA TRP A 103 18.04 14.03 13.98
C TRP A 103 17.84 14.76 12.64
N GLY A 104 16.60 15.09 12.29
CA GLY A 104 16.27 15.85 11.08
C GLY A 104 16.90 17.24 11.02
N LEU A 105 17.21 17.84 12.17
CA LEU A 105 17.92 19.13 12.23
C LEU A 105 19.38 19.04 11.78
N PHE A 106 20.00 17.88 11.91
CA PHE A 106 21.42 17.67 11.60
C PHE A 106 21.68 17.06 10.21
N VAL A 107 20.62 16.77 9.45
CA VAL A 107 20.79 16.28 8.07
C VAL A 107 21.45 17.36 7.20
N GLY A 108 22.64 17.05 6.68
CA GLY A 108 23.43 17.98 5.86
C GLY A 108 22.79 18.23 4.49
N LYS A 109 22.89 19.48 3.99
CA LYS A 109 22.40 19.91 2.66
C LYS A 109 20.93 19.51 2.40
N LEU A 110 20.07 19.60 3.44
CA LEU A 110 18.66 19.22 3.35
C LEU A 110 17.92 20.12 2.37
N ARG A 111 17.25 19.53 1.37
CA ARG A 111 16.46 20.22 0.32
C ARG A 111 14.95 20.06 0.52
N GLY A 112 14.52 19.00 1.14
CA GLY A 112 13.10 18.71 1.34
C GLY A 112 12.86 17.53 2.26
N VAL A 113 11.67 17.47 2.82
CA VAL A 113 11.20 16.36 3.67
C VAL A 113 10.04 15.66 2.97
N ILE A 114 10.19 14.37 2.73
CA ILE A 114 9.15 13.49 2.23
C ILE A 114 8.56 12.76 3.43
N VAL A 115 7.27 12.82 3.59
CA VAL A 115 6.58 12.15 4.70
C VAL A 115 5.33 11.46 4.22
N SER A 116 5.11 10.21 4.70
CA SER A 116 3.87 9.48 4.49
C SER A 116 2.99 9.51 5.75
N THR A 117 1.87 8.80 5.69
CA THR A 117 0.97 8.60 6.83
C THR A 117 1.39 7.45 7.75
N SER A 118 2.62 6.97 7.64
CA SER A 118 3.19 5.92 8.50
C SER A 118 4.41 6.42 9.29
N PRO A 119 4.27 6.67 10.61
CA PRO A 119 3.03 6.59 11.40
C PRO A 119 2.09 7.78 11.11
N PRO A 120 0.82 7.70 11.49
CA PRO A 120 -0.16 8.79 11.22
C PRO A 120 0.27 10.19 11.65
N MET A 121 1.14 10.30 12.65
CA MET A 121 1.64 11.58 13.16
C MET A 121 3.04 11.97 12.63
N ALA A 122 3.64 11.20 11.71
CA ALA A 122 4.98 11.51 11.15
C ALA A 122 5.07 12.93 10.58
N ALA A 123 3.96 13.44 10.06
CA ALA A 123 3.86 14.80 9.53
C ALA A 123 4.17 15.89 10.56
N VAL A 124 4.00 15.64 11.86
CA VAL A 124 4.36 16.62 12.92
C VAL A 124 5.87 16.84 12.94
N ALA A 125 6.66 15.76 12.80
CA ALA A 125 8.11 15.87 12.72
C ALA A 125 8.54 16.66 11.46
N ALA A 126 7.91 16.37 10.31
CA ALA A 126 8.17 17.12 9.08
C ALA A 126 7.85 18.63 9.22
N MET A 127 6.72 18.96 9.88
CA MET A 127 6.36 20.37 10.14
C MET A 127 7.36 21.09 11.04
N PHE A 128 7.88 20.40 12.06
CA PHE A 128 8.91 20.95 12.95
C PHE A 128 10.22 21.20 12.17
N ILE A 129 10.69 20.20 11.41
CA ILE A 129 11.91 20.32 10.60
C ILE A 129 11.76 21.46 9.60
N ARG A 130 10.60 21.57 8.91
CA ARG A 130 10.31 22.70 8.01
C ARG A 130 10.42 24.05 8.72
N ALA A 131 9.88 24.17 9.92
CA ALA A 131 9.88 25.42 10.67
C ALA A 131 11.29 25.90 11.01
N VAL A 132 12.22 24.98 11.28
CA VAL A 132 13.61 25.29 11.66
C VAL A 132 14.54 25.38 10.45
N ARG A 133 14.38 24.46 9.48
CA ARG A 133 15.30 24.31 8.33
C ARG A 133 14.81 25.01 7.07
N HIS A 134 13.57 25.54 7.07
CA HIS A 134 12.93 26.27 5.96
C HIS A 134 12.91 25.48 4.63
N VAL A 135 12.69 24.16 4.70
CA VAL A 135 12.63 23.26 3.56
C VAL A 135 11.19 22.85 3.23
N PRO A 136 10.85 22.56 1.96
CA PRO A 136 9.51 22.12 1.59
C PRO A 136 9.18 20.73 2.13
N ILE A 137 7.87 20.49 2.36
CA ILE A 137 7.31 19.19 2.71
C ILE A 137 6.59 18.62 1.51
N LYS A 138 6.90 17.37 1.16
CA LYS A 138 6.20 16.55 0.19
C LYS A 138 5.41 15.49 0.96
N TYR A 139 4.09 15.55 0.88
CA TYR A 139 3.21 14.72 1.70
C TYR A 139 2.50 13.66 0.88
N TRP A 140 2.77 12.39 1.17
CA TRP A 140 2.13 11.25 0.52
C TRP A 140 1.09 10.64 1.44
N VAL A 141 -0.18 10.85 1.11
CA VAL A 141 -1.32 10.34 1.87
C VAL A 141 -1.61 8.92 1.40
N MET A 142 -1.33 7.93 2.24
CA MET A 142 -1.59 6.52 1.94
C MET A 142 -2.83 5.99 2.68
N ASP A 143 -3.06 6.48 3.91
CA ASP A 143 -4.22 6.17 4.72
C ASP A 143 -4.71 7.44 5.43
N LEU A 144 -6.01 7.55 5.67
CA LEU A 144 -6.59 8.68 6.39
C LEU A 144 -6.92 8.31 7.84
N ASN A 145 -6.12 8.80 8.79
CA ASN A 145 -6.42 8.79 10.21
C ASN A 145 -6.76 10.23 10.67
N PRO A 146 -7.78 10.42 11.54
CA PRO A 146 -8.52 9.43 12.32
C PRO A 146 -9.72 8.80 11.58
N ASP A 147 -9.97 9.13 10.31
CA ASP A 147 -11.13 8.68 9.54
C ASP A 147 -11.27 7.15 9.55
N GLN A 148 -10.15 6.43 9.42
CA GLN A 148 -10.13 4.97 9.50
C GLN A 148 -10.62 4.47 10.87
N MET A 149 -10.16 5.07 11.96
CA MET A 149 -10.57 4.70 13.31
C MET A 149 -12.05 5.01 13.57
N ILE A 150 -12.56 6.11 12.99
CA ILE A 150 -13.97 6.50 13.07
C ILE A 150 -14.82 5.52 12.25
N ALA A 151 -14.43 5.24 11.01
CA ALA A 151 -15.13 4.32 10.12
C ALA A 151 -15.25 2.89 10.70
N LEU A 152 -14.22 2.47 11.47
CA LEU A 152 -14.19 1.18 12.17
C LEU A 152 -14.88 1.20 13.54
N GLY A 153 -15.55 2.30 13.91
CA GLY A 153 -16.24 2.43 15.20
C GLY A 153 -15.32 2.46 16.44
N LYS A 154 -14.01 2.57 16.25
CA LYS A 154 -13.01 2.55 17.35
C LYS A 154 -12.88 3.88 18.07
N THR A 155 -13.34 4.95 17.47
CA THR A 155 -13.40 6.29 18.07
C THR A 155 -14.57 7.08 17.48
N ARG A 156 -15.03 8.09 18.22
CA ARG A 156 -16.06 9.01 17.73
C ARG A 156 -15.40 10.24 17.11
N GLU A 157 -16.01 10.80 16.07
CA GLU A 157 -15.52 12.03 15.42
C GLU A 157 -15.39 13.20 16.40
N THR A 158 -16.31 13.28 17.39
CA THR A 158 -16.36 14.31 18.42
C THR A 158 -15.33 14.12 19.53
N SER A 159 -14.63 12.97 19.58
CA SER A 159 -13.63 12.67 20.61
C SER A 159 -12.43 13.64 20.53
N LEU A 160 -11.84 13.96 21.68
CA LEU A 160 -10.65 14.85 21.71
C LEU A 160 -9.50 14.32 20.84
N PRO A 161 -9.12 13.03 20.88
CA PRO A 161 -8.09 12.51 19.98
C PRO A 161 -8.42 12.71 18.49
N ALA A 162 -9.65 12.43 18.05
CA ALA A 162 -10.04 12.61 16.65
C ALA A 162 -9.97 14.10 16.24
N ARG A 163 -10.39 15.01 17.10
CA ARG A 163 -10.31 16.46 16.86
C ARG A 163 -8.85 16.95 16.75
N VAL A 164 -7.96 16.46 17.62
CA VAL A 164 -6.52 16.78 17.56
C VAL A 164 -5.91 16.25 16.27
N PHE A 165 -6.16 14.99 15.90
CA PHE A 165 -5.68 14.44 14.64
C PHE A 165 -6.20 15.21 13.41
N ASN A 166 -7.48 15.55 13.38
CA ASN A 166 -8.05 16.36 12.29
C ASN A 166 -7.44 17.76 12.22
N PHE A 167 -7.14 18.39 13.36
CA PHE A 167 -6.41 19.65 13.39
C PHE A 167 -5.00 19.49 12.81
N LEU A 168 -4.25 18.46 13.21
CA LEU A 168 -2.91 18.18 12.68
C LEU A 168 -2.95 17.89 11.17
N ASN A 169 -3.95 17.13 10.70
CA ASN A 169 -4.15 16.90 9.26
C ASN A 169 -4.37 18.21 8.49
N ARG A 170 -5.20 19.12 9.01
CA ARG A 170 -5.38 20.45 8.39
C ARG A 170 -4.10 21.25 8.38
N MET A 171 -3.29 21.14 9.44
CA MET A 171 -2.01 21.83 9.53
C MET A 171 -0.99 21.31 8.53
N ILE A 172 -0.83 19.99 8.38
CA ILE A 172 0.10 19.44 7.38
C ILE A 172 -0.37 19.75 5.96
N LEU A 173 -1.66 19.59 5.67
CA LEU A 173 -2.24 19.95 4.37
C LEU A 173 -2.01 21.44 4.03
N LYS A 174 -2.06 22.35 5.04
CA LYS A 174 -1.72 23.77 4.83
C LYS A 174 -0.25 23.96 4.46
N ARG A 175 0.66 23.23 5.12
CA ARG A 175 2.10 23.46 5.06
C ARG A 175 2.85 22.66 4.00
N ALA A 176 2.30 21.54 3.53
CA ALA A 176 2.89 20.76 2.46
C ALA A 176 2.90 21.60 1.17
N GLU A 177 3.98 21.49 0.40
CA GLU A 177 4.10 22.11 -0.92
C GLU A 177 3.38 21.26 -1.98
N ASP A 178 3.50 19.94 -1.88
CA ASP A 178 2.79 18.99 -2.71
C ASP A 178 2.13 17.91 -1.84
N VAL A 179 0.97 17.45 -2.29
CA VAL A 179 0.17 16.39 -1.66
C VAL A 179 -0.14 15.34 -2.69
N ILE A 180 0.28 14.09 -2.46
CA ILE A 180 -0.10 12.94 -3.28
C ILE A 180 -1.19 12.17 -2.55
N VAL A 181 -2.24 11.83 -3.26
CA VAL A 181 -3.34 10.96 -2.82
C VAL A 181 -3.53 9.81 -3.81
N LEU A 182 -4.14 8.72 -3.38
CA LEU A 182 -4.13 7.47 -4.14
C LEU A 182 -5.28 7.33 -5.14
N ASP A 183 -6.41 8.01 -4.89
CA ASP A 183 -7.57 7.99 -5.78
C ASP A 183 -8.45 9.23 -5.59
N ARG A 184 -9.46 9.38 -6.48
CA ARG A 184 -10.39 10.52 -6.45
C ARG A 184 -11.23 10.59 -5.17
N PHE A 185 -11.57 9.46 -4.58
CA PHE A 185 -12.37 9.43 -3.35
C PHE A 185 -11.54 9.88 -2.15
N MET A 186 -10.25 9.52 -2.12
CA MET A 186 -9.29 10.03 -1.13
C MET A 186 -9.06 11.54 -1.34
N ALA A 187 -8.96 12.00 -2.60
CA ALA A 187 -8.86 13.43 -2.93
C ALA A 187 -10.04 14.23 -2.37
N ASP A 188 -11.27 13.73 -2.55
CA ASP A 188 -12.48 14.37 -2.02
C ASP A 188 -12.48 14.44 -0.49
N ARG A 189 -12.04 13.37 0.18
CA ARG A 189 -11.93 13.36 1.66
C ARG A 189 -10.87 14.32 2.18
N VAL A 190 -9.73 14.37 1.51
CA VAL A 190 -8.66 15.32 1.85
C VAL A 190 -9.13 16.76 1.66
N ASN A 191 -9.78 17.07 0.54
CA ASN A 191 -10.29 18.41 0.25
C ASN A 191 -11.40 18.85 1.21
N ARG A 192 -12.24 17.92 1.71
CA ARG A 192 -13.20 18.23 2.80
C ARG A 192 -12.51 18.66 4.10
N LYS A 193 -11.32 18.16 4.39
CA LYS A 193 -10.54 18.60 5.56
C LYS A 193 -9.91 19.99 5.31
N ARG A 194 -9.36 20.16 4.12
CA ARG A 194 -8.77 21.40 3.63
C ARG A 194 -8.62 21.31 2.11
N ASP A 195 -9.13 22.32 1.40
CA ASP A 195 -8.89 22.42 -0.04
C ASP A 195 -7.39 22.62 -0.32
N VAL A 196 -6.84 21.66 -1.06
CA VAL A 196 -5.46 21.60 -1.52
C VAL A 196 -5.37 21.20 -3.00
N THR A 197 -6.46 21.38 -3.74
CA THR A 197 -6.59 20.98 -5.17
C THR A 197 -5.44 21.51 -6.01
N SER A 198 -5.00 22.76 -5.78
CA SER A 198 -3.92 23.39 -6.56
C SER A 198 -2.54 22.77 -6.40
N LYS A 199 -2.34 21.92 -5.38
CA LYS A 199 -1.08 21.23 -5.09
C LYS A 199 -1.25 19.74 -4.86
N MET A 200 -2.43 19.20 -5.21
CA MET A 200 -2.74 17.78 -5.11
C MET A 200 -2.46 17.08 -6.44
N THR A 201 -1.88 15.89 -6.33
CA THR A 201 -1.71 14.98 -7.47
C THR A 201 -2.30 13.63 -7.08
N ILE A 202 -3.14 13.05 -7.94
CA ILE A 202 -3.73 11.73 -7.74
C ILE A 202 -2.84 10.71 -8.44
N LEU A 203 -2.18 9.85 -7.67
CA LEU A 203 -1.32 8.77 -8.16
C LEU A 203 -1.58 7.50 -7.35
N PRO A 204 -2.14 6.46 -7.98
CA PRO A 204 -2.32 5.17 -7.31
C PRO A 204 -0.97 4.50 -7.04
N PRO A 205 -0.90 3.55 -6.11
CA PRO A 205 0.29 2.73 -5.91
C PRO A 205 0.40 1.69 -7.04
N TRP A 206 1.62 1.23 -7.30
CA TRP A 206 1.89 0.14 -8.25
C TRP A 206 1.84 -1.23 -7.57
N PRO A 207 1.58 -2.32 -8.32
CA PRO A 207 1.66 -3.67 -7.77
C PRO A 207 3.10 -4.04 -7.39
N HIS A 208 3.23 -4.82 -6.33
CA HIS A 208 4.50 -5.48 -6.01
C HIS A 208 4.65 -6.81 -6.76
N GLU A 209 3.59 -7.29 -7.37
CA GLU A 209 3.47 -8.57 -8.05
C GLU A 209 3.73 -8.47 -9.56
N ASP A 210 4.01 -7.29 -10.11
CA ASP A 210 4.22 -7.06 -11.56
C ASP A 210 5.46 -7.78 -12.14
N HIS A 211 6.38 -8.20 -11.26
CA HIS A 211 7.56 -8.98 -11.62
C HIS A 211 7.33 -10.50 -11.54
N LEU A 212 6.16 -10.95 -11.02
CA LEU A 212 5.90 -12.37 -10.87
C LEU A 212 5.55 -13.01 -12.21
N GLU A 213 6.19 -14.13 -12.50
CA GLU A 213 5.84 -14.98 -13.62
C GLU A 213 4.47 -15.62 -13.39
N ILE A 214 3.57 -15.50 -14.38
CA ILE A 214 2.27 -16.17 -14.36
C ILE A 214 2.48 -17.65 -14.67
N VAL A 215 2.14 -18.52 -13.72
CA VAL A 215 2.29 -19.96 -13.89
C VAL A 215 1.01 -20.55 -14.49
N PRO A 216 1.08 -21.20 -15.69
CA PRO A 216 -0.07 -21.88 -16.27
C PRO A 216 -0.62 -22.97 -15.34
N HIS A 217 -1.94 -23.17 -15.35
CA HIS A 217 -2.63 -24.05 -14.40
C HIS A 217 -2.12 -25.49 -14.49
N GLU A 218 -1.83 -25.98 -15.70
CA GLU A 218 -1.36 -27.34 -15.96
C GLU A 218 0.04 -27.60 -15.38
N LYS A 219 0.83 -26.54 -15.21
CA LYS A 219 2.20 -26.57 -14.67
C LYS A 219 2.28 -26.08 -13.22
N ASN A 220 1.14 -25.77 -12.60
CA ASN A 220 1.13 -25.13 -11.29
C ASN A 220 1.17 -26.16 -10.15
N PRO A 221 2.30 -26.30 -9.43
CA PRO A 221 2.43 -27.28 -8.35
C PRO A 221 1.49 -27.02 -7.18
N PHE A 222 1.07 -25.78 -6.97
CA PHE A 222 0.10 -25.43 -5.94
C PHE A 222 -1.28 -26.01 -6.27
N ARG A 223 -1.71 -26.00 -7.55
CA ARG A 223 -2.97 -26.63 -7.97
C ARG A 223 -2.92 -28.15 -7.77
N VAL A 224 -1.81 -28.78 -8.10
CA VAL A 224 -1.60 -30.22 -7.87
C VAL A 224 -1.66 -30.56 -6.39
N LYS A 225 -0.86 -29.86 -5.58
CA LYS A 225 -0.78 -30.07 -4.12
C LYS A 225 -2.14 -29.94 -3.42
N HIS A 226 -2.96 -29.01 -3.88
CA HIS A 226 -4.25 -28.73 -3.28
C HIS A 226 -5.44 -29.36 -4.03
N GLY A 227 -5.22 -30.26 -5.02
CA GLY A 227 -6.27 -30.94 -5.77
C GLY A 227 -7.25 -29.97 -6.45
N LEU A 228 -6.70 -28.93 -7.12
CA LEU A 228 -7.46 -27.86 -7.78
C LEU A 228 -7.61 -28.05 -9.29
N ASN A 229 -6.99 -29.10 -9.85
CA ASN A 229 -7.07 -29.39 -11.28
C ASN A 229 -8.52 -29.72 -11.68
N GLY A 230 -8.98 -29.12 -12.79
CA GLY A 230 -10.36 -29.24 -13.25
C GLY A 230 -11.40 -28.46 -12.42
N LYS A 231 -10.96 -27.64 -11.45
CA LYS A 231 -11.85 -26.85 -10.60
C LYS A 231 -11.72 -25.37 -10.89
N THR A 232 -12.82 -24.64 -10.73
CA THR A 232 -12.86 -23.18 -10.71
C THR A 232 -12.46 -22.68 -9.32
N VAL A 233 -11.37 -21.93 -9.24
CA VAL A 233 -10.80 -21.44 -7.98
C VAL A 233 -11.10 -19.96 -7.80
N ILE A 234 -11.95 -19.63 -6.83
CA ILE A 234 -12.26 -18.26 -6.39
C ILE A 234 -11.39 -17.96 -5.19
N MET A 235 -10.46 -17.01 -5.30
CA MET A 235 -9.41 -16.81 -4.29
C MET A 235 -9.42 -15.42 -3.71
N TYR A 236 -9.47 -15.33 -2.38
CA TYR A 236 -9.07 -14.14 -1.63
C TYR A 236 -7.68 -14.38 -1.04
N SER A 237 -6.71 -13.54 -1.37
CA SER A 237 -5.34 -13.63 -0.84
C SER A 237 -4.88 -12.32 -0.21
N GLY A 238 -4.34 -12.40 1.01
CA GLY A 238 -3.73 -11.29 1.76
C GLY A 238 -4.32 -11.06 3.15
N ASN A 239 -4.19 -9.84 3.68
CA ASN A 239 -4.67 -9.49 5.01
C ASN A 239 -6.22 -9.46 5.05
N HIS A 240 -6.80 -10.24 5.94
CA HIS A 240 -8.24 -10.22 6.28
C HIS A 240 -8.47 -9.13 7.33
N GLY A 241 -8.52 -7.88 6.88
CA GLY A 241 -8.71 -6.72 7.76
C GLY A 241 -10.18 -6.35 7.92
N PHE A 242 -10.47 -5.45 8.85
CA PHE A 242 -11.82 -4.87 8.99
C PHE A 242 -12.28 -4.07 7.75
N SER A 243 -11.32 -3.52 7.00
CA SER A 243 -11.59 -2.78 5.76
C SER A 243 -11.85 -3.69 4.55
N THR A 244 -11.66 -5.00 4.70
CA THR A 244 -11.77 -5.98 3.62
C THR A 244 -12.64 -7.18 4.04
N PRO A 245 -13.95 -6.96 4.31
CA PRO A 245 -14.86 -8.03 4.77
C PRO A 245 -15.06 -9.08 3.66
N VAL A 246 -15.02 -10.35 4.03
CA VAL A 246 -15.19 -11.50 3.11
C VAL A 246 -16.52 -12.21 3.30
N THR A 247 -17.36 -11.75 4.24
CA THR A 247 -18.62 -12.38 4.68
C THR A 247 -19.52 -12.75 3.50
N THR A 248 -19.73 -11.84 2.53
CA THR A 248 -20.62 -12.08 1.38
C THR A 248 -20.15 -13.26 0.53
N VAL A 249 -18.83 -13.33 0.24
CA VAL A 249 -18.26 -14.45 -0.53
C VAL A 249 -18.27 -15.73 0.28
N LEU A 250 -18.03 -15.64 1.58
CA LEU A 250 -18.02 -16.80 2.47
C LEU A 250 -19.42 -17.43 2.59
N GLN A 251 -20.47 -16.60 2.69
CA GLN A 251 -21.86 -17.06 2.69
C GLN A 251 -22.29 -17.64 1.33
N ALA A 252 -21.85 -17.04 0.22
CA ALA A 252 -22.09 -17.59 -1.11
C ALA A 252 -21.39 -18.95 -1.28
N ALA A 253 -20.17 -19.09 -0.75
CA ALA A 253 -19.44 -20.36 -0.77
C ALA A 253 -20.18 -21.47 0.00
N LEU A 254 -20.80 -21.14 1.15
CA LEU A 254 -21.64 -22.11 1.89
C LEU A 254 -22.87 -22.55 1.09
N LYS A 255 -23.53 -21.64 0.37
CA LYS A 255 -24.67 -21.98 -0.50
C LYS A 255 -24.27 -22.82 -1.71
N LEU A 256 -23.00 -22.85 -2.07
CA LEU A 256 -22.42 -23.62 -3.17
C LEU A 256 -21.62 -24.84 -2.71
N GLN A 257 -21.83 -25.33 -1.48
CA GLN A 257 -21.05 -26.44 -0.93
C GLN A 257 -21.30 -27.80 -1.61
N ASP A 258 -22.40 -27.93 -2.34
CA ASP A 258 -22.74 -29.06 -3.20
C ASP A 258 -22.00 -29.09 -4.54
N ARG A 259 -21.39 -27.95 -4.94
CA ARG A 259 -20.62 -27.81 -6.19
C ARG A 259 -19.14 -28.20 -5.94
N GLU A 260 -18.81 -29.44 -6.30
CA GLU A 260 -17.44 -29.97 -6.14
C GLU A 260 -16.44 -29.39 -7.14
N ASP A 261 -16.92 -28.81 -8.21
CA ASP A 261 -16.14 -28.13 -9.25
C ASP A 261 -15.72 -26.68 -8.90
N ILE A 262 -16.26 -26.11 -7.81
CA ILE A 262 -15.93 -24.75 -7.35
C ILE A 262 -15.21 -24.81 -6.01
N VAL A 263 -14.05 -24.16 -5.90
CA VAL A 263 -13.26 -24.08 -4.66
C VAL A 263 -13.01 -22.62 -4.27
N PHE A 264 -13.33 -22.31 -3.03
CA PHE A 264 -13.05 -21.01 -2.44
C PHE A 264 -11.79 -21.10 -1.57
N MET A 265 -10.79 -20.26 -1.87
CA MET A 265 -9.56 -20.22 -1.12
C MET A 265 -9.39 -18.89 -0.40
N PHE A 266 -9.20 -18.95 0.91
CA PHE A 266 -8.91 -17.79 1.76
C PHE A 266 -7.49 -17.91 2.29
N ILE A 267 -6.55 -17.19 1.66
CA ILE A 267 -5.11 -17.26 1.97
C ILE A 267 -4.70 -15.99 2.73
N GLY A 268 -3.95 -16.15 3.81
CA GLY A 268 -3.41 -15.03 4.58
C GLY A 268 -3.75 -15.08 6.05
N GLY A 269 -3.73 -13.92 6.69
CA GLY A 269 -3.98 -13.75 8.11
C GLY A 269 -4.74 -12.45 8.40
N GLY A 270 -4.89 -12.14 9.68
CA GLY A 270 -5.57 -10.92 10.14
C GLY A 270 -6.85 -11.22 10.93
N VAL A 271 -7.44 -10.18 11.49
CA VAL A 271 -8.57 -10.32 12.44
C VAL A 271 -9.82 -10.96 11.81
N GLY A 272 -10.08 -10.68 10.54
CA GLY A 272 -11.23 -11.27 9.81
C GLY A 272 -11.03 -12.72 9.40
N LYS A 273 -9.82 -13.28 9.53
CA LYS A 273 -9.56 -14.70 9.27
C LYS A 273 -10.32 -15.61 10.21
N LYS A 274 -10.59 -15.15 11.43
CA LYS A 274 -11.35 -15.90 12.42
C LYS A 274 -12.76 -16.26 11.95
N GLU A 275 -13.42 -15.38 11.17
CA GLU A 275 -14.73 -15.64 10.60
C GLU A 275 -14.68 -16.84 9.63
N VAL A 276 -13.66 -16.88 8.78
CA VAL A 276 -13.45 -18.00 7.84
C VAL A 276 -13.22 -19.31 8.59
N GLU A 277 -12.37 -19.28 9.61
CA GLU A 277 -12.03 -20.45 10.42
C GLU A 277 -13.23 -20.95 11.22
N GLN A 278 -14.04 -20.03 11.76
CA GLN A 278 -15.29 -20.37 12.46
C GLN A 278 -16.28 -21.06 11.53
N VAL A 279 -16.52 -20.51 10.33
CA VAL A 279 -17.42 -21.12 9.35
C VAL A 279 -16.94 -22.51 8.95
N ILE A 280 -15.63 -22.71 8.75
CA ILE A 280 -15.09 -24.04 8.45
C ILE A 280 -15.31 -25.02 9.61
N ALA A 281 -15.12 -24.59 10.85
CA ALA A 281 -15.31 -25.42 12.03
C ALA A 281 -16.77 -25.84 12.23
N GLU A 282 -17.72 -24.92 12.02
CA GLU A 282 -19.15 -25.12 12.24
C GLU A 282 -19.80 -25.94 11.13
N HIS A 283 -19.53 -25.61 9.86
CA HIS A 283 -20.23 -26.19 8.70
C HIS A 283 -19.43 -27.28 7.96
N LYS A 284 -18.10 -27.37 8.19
CA LYS A 284 -17.19 -28.33 7.53
C LYS A 284 -17.40 -28.41 6.00
N PRO A 285 -17.47 -27.27 5.29
CA PRO A 285 -17.77 -27.22 3.87
C PRO A 285 -16.61 -27.84 3.06
N ARG A 286 -16.92 -28.64 2.04
CA ARG A 286 -15.91 -29.31 1.21
C ARG A 286 -15.22 -28.36 0.24
N ASN A 287 -15.88 -27.27 -0.12
CA ASN A 287 -15.45 -26.30 -1.12
C ASN A 287 -14.71 -25.08 -0.57
N ILE A 288 -14.58 -24.92 0.76
CA ILE A 288 -13.90 -23.78 1.39
C ILE A 288 -12.56 -24.24 1.99
N ARG A 289 -11.49 -23.53 1.68
CA ARG A 289 -10.14 -23.79 2.20
C ARG A 289 -9.51 -22.54 2.77
N SER A 290 -8.91 -22.66 3.95
CA SER A 290 -8.19 -21.62 4.64
C SER A 290 -6.72 -21.99 4.72
N LEU A 291 -5.84 -21.09 4.26
CA LEU A 291 -4.38 -21.24 4.33
C LEU A 291 -3.73 -20.02 4.96
N PRO A 292 -2.58 -20.17 5.63
CA PRO A 292 -1.80 -19.04 6.11
C PRO A 292 -1.16 -18.28 4.93
N TYR A 293 -0.46 -17.17 5.24
CA TYR A 293 0.40 -16.50 4.27
C TYR A 293 1.37 -17.51 3.65
N GLN A 294 1.51 -17.43 2.34
CA GLN A 294 2.44 -18.29 1.62
C GLN A 294 3.85 -17.69 1.65
N PRO A 295 4.90 -18.52 1.69
CA PRO A 295 6.30 -18.06 1.57
C PRO A 295 6.49 -17.27 0.26
N LEU A 296 7.43 -16.31 0.26
CA LEU A 296 7.67 -15.43 -0.89
C LEU A 296 8.00 -16.18 -2.18
N ASP A 297 8.76 -17.25 -2.10
CA ASP A 297 9.10 -18.15 -3.21
C ASP A 297 7.91 -18.95 -3.74
N GLN A 298 6.83 -19.07 -2.96
CA GLN A 298 5.59 -19.78 -3.32
C GLN A 298 4.46 -18.86 -3.78
N ILE A 299 4.61 -17.54 -3.61
CA ILE A 299 3.54 -16.59 -3.92
C ILE A 299 3.11 -16.66 -5.37
N LYS A 300 4.02 -16.77 -6.34
CA LYS A 300 3.69 -16.88 -7.76
C LYS A 300 2.81 -18.09 -8.06
N TYR A 301 3.04 -19.22 -7.41
CA TYR A 301 2.26 -20.44 -7.60
C TYR A 301 0.88 -20.32 -6.97
N SER A 302 0.81 -19.83 -5.74
CA SER A 302 -0.47 -19.67 -5.02
C SER A 302 -1.38 -18.66 -5.70
N LEU A 303 -0.87 -17.49 -6.09
CA LEU A 303 -1.68 -16.46 -6.74
C LEU A 303 -2.07 -16.85 -8.17
N SER A 304 -1.17 -17.46 -8.95
CA SER A 304 -1.48 -17.95 -10.30
C SER A 304 -2.48 -19.13 -10.30
N ALA A 305 -2.69 -19.78 -9.15
CA ALA A 305 -3.64 -20.90 -9.03
C ALA A 305 -5.12 -20.49 -9.12
N ALA A 306 -5.42 -19.21 -8.90
CA ALA A 306 -6.78 -18.68 -8.98
C ALA A 306 -7.27 -18.62 -10.43
N ASP A 307 -8.56 -18.88 -10.64
CA ASP A 307 -9.28 -18.51 -11.86
C ASP A 307 -9.83 -17.09 -11.75
N VAL A 308 -10.27 -16.70 -10.55
CA VAL A 308 -10.76 -15.35 -10.25
C VAL A 308 -10.25 -14.90 -8.88
N HIS A 309 -9.71 -13.69 -8.80
CA HIS A 309 -9.37 -13.08 -7.51
C HIS A 309 -10.52 -12.29 -6.92
N VAL A 310 -10.77 -12.51 -5.64
CA VAL A 310 -11.73 -11.71 -4.85
C VAL A 310 -11.03 -10.47 -4.33
N VAL A 311 -11.57 -9.32 -4.63
CA VAL A 311 -11.18 -8.03 -4.04
C VAL A 311 -12.35 -7.48 -3.23
N THR A 312 -12.10 -7.06 -1.99
CA THR A 312 -13.17 -6.52 -1.14
C THR A 312 -12.79 -5.14 -0.60
N VAL A 313 -13.78 -4.25 -0.53
CA VAL A 313 -13.67 -2.90 0.05
C VAL A 313 -14.88 -2.67 0.93
N GLY A 314 -14.68 -2.46 2.23
CA GLY A 314 -15.79 -2.20 3.16
C GLY A 314 -16.52 -0.89 2.87
N ASP A 315 -17.82 -0.83 3.16
CA ASP A 315 -18.69 0.30 2.83
C ASP A 315 -18.22 1.63 3.44
N THR A 316 -17.68 1.58 4.66
CA THR A 316 -17.31 2.79 5.41
C THR A 316 -15.92 3.33 5.09
N VAL A 317 -15.09 2.58 4.35
CA VAL A 317 -13.65 2.90 4.17
C VAL A 317 -13.28 3.47 2.80
N VAL A 318 -14.26 3.73 1.95
CA VAL A 318 -14.05 4.34 0.63
C VAL A 318 -13.36 5.70 0.76
N GLY A 319 -12.24 5.86 0.03
CA GLY A 319 -11.40 7.05 0.08
C GLY A 319 -10.63 7.24 1.40
N ILE A 320 -10.65 6.25 2.30
CA ILE A 320 -9.87 6.23 3.55
C ILE A 320 -8.70 5.26 3.43
N VAL A 321 -8.97 4.06 2.90
CA VAL A 321 -8.00 2.99 2.65
C VAL A 321 -8.08 2.62 1.17
N HIS A 322 -6.93 2.44 0.56
CA HIS A 322 -6.86 2.12 -0.87
C HIS A 322 -6.78 0.60 -1.10
N PRO A 323 -7.56 0.03 -2.04
CA PRO A 323 -7.62 -1.41 -2.27
C PRO A 323 -6.46 -1.92 -3.15
N CYS A 324 -5.23 -1.93 -2.64
CA CYS A 324 -4.03 -2.31 -3.42
C CYS A 324 -4.09 -3.72 -4.04
N LYS A 325 -4.88 -4.65 -3.47
CA LYS A 325 -5.00 -6.02 -3.98
C LYS A 325 -5.53 -6.12 -5.42
N ILE A 326 -6.27 -5.10 -5.87
CA ILE A 326 -6.78 -5.08 -7.24
C ILE A 326 -5.64 -5.08 -8.26
N TYR A 327 -4.55 -4.37 -7.98
CA TYR A 327 -3.41 -4.28 -8.88
C TYR A 327 -2.65 -5.60 -8.99
N GLY A 328 -2.52 -6.35 -7.88
CA GLY A 328 -1.92 -7.68 -7.90
C GLY A 328 -2.72 -8.67 -8.75
N ALA A 329 -4.06 -8.67 -8.62
CA ALA A 329 -4.94 -9.48 -9.46
C ALA A 329 -4.80 -9.13 -10.96
N MET A 330 -4.76 -7.83 -11.28
CA MET A 330 -4.54 -7.33 -12.64
C MET A 330 -3.16 -7.73 -13.18
N ALA A 331 -2.10 -7.59 -12.37
CA ALA A 331 -0.74 -7.96 -12.77
C ALA A 331 -0.61 -9.44 -13.11
N LEU A 332 -1.35 -10.30 -12.40
CA LEU A 332 -1.39 -11.75 -12.63
C LEU A 332 -2.35 -12.17 -13.75
N ALA A 333 -2.88 -11.23 -14.51
CA ALA A 333 -3.83 -11.49 -15.60
C ALA A 333 -5.01 -12.36 -15.15
N ARG A 334 -5.61 -12.06 -13.98
CA ARG A 334 -6.79 -12.78 -13.49
C ARG A 334 -7.99 -11.85 -13.39
N PRO A 335 -9.19 -12.34 -13.78
CA PRO A 335 -10.44 -11.62 -13.55
C PRO A 335 -10.68 -11.34 -12.08
N ILE A 336 -11.52 -10.35 -11.81
CA ILE A 336 -11.80 -9.86 -10.46
C ILE A 336 -13.27 -10.07 -10.12
N LEU A 337 -13.55 -10.71 -8.98
CA LEU A 337 -14.83 -10.65 -8.31
C LEU A 337 -14.72 -9.57 -7.22
N LEU A 338 -15.26 -8.40 -7.50
CA LEU A 338 -15.25 -7.27 -6.59
C LEU A 338 -16.46 -7.32 -5.66
N VAL A 339 -16.23 -7.24 -4.35
CA VAL A 339 -17.28 -7.03 -3.33
C VAL A 339 -17.05 -5.69 -2.67
N ALA A 340 -17.82 -4.69 -3.05
CA ALA A 340 -17.56 -3.31 -2.66
C ALA A 340 -18.80 -2.43 -2.81
N PRO A 341 -18.84 -1.25 -2.15
CA PRO A 341 -19.80 -0.21 -2.51
C PRO A 341 -19.53 0.34 -3.91
N ASN A 342 -20.57 0.90 -4.54
CA ASN A 342 -20.48 1.60 -5.81
C ASN A 342 -21.05 3.03 -5.63
N PRO A 343 -20.27 4.10 -5.91
CA PRO A 343 -18.92 4.09 -6.52
C PRO A 343 -17.79 3.94 -5.49
N CYS A 344 -16.69 3.30 -5.91
CA CYS A 344 -15.39 3.31 -5.24
C CYS A 344 -14.26 3.14 -6.27
N HIS A 345 -13.01 3.33 -5.87
CA HIS A 345 -11.88 3.22 -6.81
C HIS A 345 -11.81 1.85 -7.52
N ALA A 346 -12.03 0.77 -6.78
CA ALA A 346 -12.01 -0.57 -7.36
C ALA A 346 -13.18 -0.79 -8.33
N SER A 347 -14.39 -0.24 -8.05
CA SER A 347 -15.53 -0.34 -8.95
C SER A 347 -15.30 0.45 -10.25
N ASP A 348 -14.64 1.62 -10.17
CA ASP A 348 -14.23 2.37 -11.34
C ASP A 348 -13.32 1.53 -12.25
N LEU A 349 -12.25 0.93 -11.68
CA LEU A 349 -11.32 0.09 -12.46
C LEU A 349 -12.01 -1.12 -13.10
N VAL A 350 -12.86 -1.83 -12.33
CA VAL A 350 -13.56 -3.01 -12.84
C VAL A 350 -14.49 -2.65 -13.99
N ALA A 351 -15.21 -1.53 -13.89
CA ALA A 351 -16.12 -1.05 -14.92
C ALA A 351 -15.37 -0.53 -16.15
N ASP A 352 -14.40 0.39 -15.96
CA ASP A 352 -13.70 1.07 -17.05
C ASP A 352 -12.92 0.10 -17.93
N TYR A 353 -12.31 -0.93 -17.32
CA TYR A 353 -11.49 -1.90 -18.05
C TYR A 353 -12.15 -3.26 -18.23
N ARG A 354 -13.40 -3.45 -17.79
CA ARG A 354 -14.15 -4.72 -17.89
C ARG A 354 -13.37 -5.90 -17.32
N LEU A 355 -12.93 -5.76 -16.06
CA LEU A 355 -12.01 -6.70 -15.41
C LEU A 355 -12.71 -7.89 -14.75
N GLY A 356 -14.04 -7.93 -14.72
CA GLY A 356 -14.78 -8.98 -14.03
C GLY A 356 -16.16 -8.52 -13.54
N TRP A 357 -16.53 -8.92 -12.33
CA TRP A 357 -17.87 -8.75 -11.77
C TRP A 357 -17.82 -7.91 -10.50
N HIS A 358 -18.92 -7.20 -10.25
CA HIS A 358 -19.09 -6.37 -9.06
C HIS A 358 -20.41 -6.70 -8.35
N ILE A 359 -20.35 -6.88 -7.03
CA ILE A 359 -21.48 -7.09 -6.13
C ILE A 359 -21.35 -6.22 -4.88
N GLY A 360 -22.46 -5.82 -4.30
CA GLY A 360 -22.51 -5.14 -3.00
C GLY A 360 -22.39 -6.10 -1.82
N HIS A 361 -22.06 -5.57 -0.66
CA HIS A 361 -22.06 -6.35 0.57
C HIS A 361 -23.47 -6.84 0.90
N GLY A 362 -23.59 -8.09 1.40
CA GLY A 362 -24.85 -8.72 1.73
C GLY A 362 -25.64 -9.29 0.54
N GLN A 363 -25.25 -9.03 -0.70
CA GLN A 363 -25.91 -9.55 -1.90
C GLN A 363 -25.50 -11.01 -2.19
N VAL A 364 -25.79 -11.89 -1.23
CA VAL A 364 -25.31 -13.29 -1.25
C VAL A 364 -25.88 -14.08 -2.42
N ASP A 365 -27.17 -13.93 -2.73
CA ASP A 365 -27.82 -14.66 -3.83
C ASP A 365 -27.27 -14.21 -5.19
N GLN A 366 -27.05 -12.92 -5.37
CA GLN A 366 -26.40 -12.40 -6.56
C GLN A 366 -24.95 -12.91 -6.70
N ALA A 367 -24.21 -13.02 -5.58
CA ALA A 367 -22.89 -13.61 -5.55
C ALA A 367 -22.91 -15.07 -6.01
N VAL A 368 -23.90 -15.87 -5.53
CA VAL A 368 -24.10 -17.26 -5.94
C VAL A 368 -24.32 -17.36 -7.45
N GLU A 369 -25.23 -16.55 -8.01
CA GLU A 369 -25.52 -16.58 -9.44
C GLU A 369 -24.30 -16.17 -10.30
N ILE A 370 -23.59 -15.12 -9.90
CA ILE A 370 -22.36 -14.69 -10.59
C ILE A 370 -21.31 -15.80 -10.52
N ILE A 371 -21.09 -16.43 -9.37
CA ILE A 371 -20.07 -17.48 -9.21
C ILE A 371 -20.45 -18.73 -10.02
N ARG A 372 -21.73 -19.09 -10.12
CA ARG A 372 -22.20 -20.14 -11.05
C ARG A 372 -21.91 -19.79 -12.50
N GLY A 373 -22.15 -18.54 -12.89
CA GLY A 373 -21.80 -18.02 -14.21
C GLY A 373 -20.30 -18.08 -14.49
N ILE A 374 -19.46 -17.70 -13.52
CA ILE A 374 -18.00 -17.81 -13.62
C ILE A 374 -17.57 -19.26 -13.88
N ALA A 375 -18.13 -20.22 -13.14
CA ALA A 375 -17.80 -21.64 -13.32
C ALA A 375 -18.27 -22.21 -14.68
N ALA A 376 -19.27 -21.59 -15.30
CA ALA A 376 -19.75 -21.94 -16.63
C ALA A 376 -19.05 -21.18 -17.78
N THR A 377 -18.26 -20.13 -17.45
CA THR A 377 -17.54 -19.32 -18.44
C THR A 377 -16.37 -20.11 -19.00
N ASN A 378 -16.17 -20.05 -20.31
CA ASN A 378 -15.04 -20.73 -20.94
C ASN A 378 -13.70 -20.08 -20.51
N ARG A 379 -12.62 -20.82 -20.63
CA ARG A 379 -11.30 -20.38 -20.20
C ARG A 379 -10.80 -19.16 -20.97
N ASP A 380 -11.05 -19.10 -22.26
CA ASP A 380 -10.56 -18.03 -23.13
C ASP A 380 -11.17 -16.68 -22.76
N ASP A 381 -12.46 -16.66 -22.36
CA ASP A 381 -13.13 -15.43 -21.91
C ASP A 381 -12.57 -14.94 -20.56
N LEU A 382 -12.27 -15.85 -19.63
CA LEU A 382 -11.60 -15.50 -18.36
C LEU A 382 -10.20 -14.97 -18.61
N ASP A 383 -9.44 -15.62 -19.47
CA ASP A 383 -8.07 -15.22 -19.81
C ASP A 383 -8.05 -13.87 -20.54
N GLU A 384 -9.02 -13.60 -21.42
CA GLU A 384 -9.18 -12.28 -22.07
C GLU A 384 -9.50 -11.16 -21.06
N MET A 385 -10.38 -11.44 -20.09
CA MET A 385 -10.67 -10.50 -18.99
C MET A 385 -9.41 -10.17 -18.18
N GLY A 386 -8.65 -11.20 -17.82
CA GLY A 386 -7.39 -11.06 -17.09
C GLY A 386 -6.33 -10.32 -17.89
N ARG A 387 -6.20 -10.62 -19.20
CA ARG A 387 -5.28 -9.97 -20.12
C ARG A 387 -5.49 -8.45 -20.17
N ARG A 388 -6.75 -7.98 -20.23
CA ARG A 388 -7.05 -6.54 -20.17
C ARG A 388 -6.47 -5.89 -18.92
N GLY A 389 -6.61 -6.54 -17.75
CA GLY A 389 -6.03 -6.05 -16.50
C GLY A 389 -4.51 -5.93 -16.55
N SER A 390 -3.83 -6.99 -16.99
CA SER A 390 -2.36 -7.00 -17.08
C SER A 390 -1.83 -5.98 -18.08
N GLU A 391 -2.56 -5.72 -19.14
CA GLU A 391 -2.19 -4.70 -20.12
C GLU A 391 -2.26 -3.28 -19.54
N VAL A 392 -3.30 -2.98 -18.76
CA VAL A 392 -3.40 -1.70 -18.02
C VAL A 392 -2.24 -1.53 -17.03
N ILE A 393 -1.90 -2.60 -16.28
CA ILE A 393 -0.72 -2.56 -15.40
C ILE A 393 0.54 -2.26 -16.22
N ARG A 394 0.80 -3.05 -17.26
CA ARG A 394 2.03 -2.91 -18.07
C ARG A 394 2.18 -1.53 -18.72
N GLN A 395 1.08 -0.92 -19.17
CA GLN A 395 1.12 0.34 -19.91
C GLN A 395 1.04 1.58 -19.01
N ARG A 396 0.28 1.52 -17.90
CA ARG A 396 -0.13 2.72 -17.16
C ARG A 396 0.16 2.66 -15.66
N LEU A 397 0.06 1.48 -15.05
CA LEU A 397 0.07 1.33 -13.59
C LEU A 397 1.27 0.50 -13.09
N ASN A 398 2.31 0.36 -13.91
CA ASN A 398 3.54 -0.32 -13.53
C ASN A 398 4.44 0.57 -12.66
N LYS A 399 5.37 -0.06 -11.95
CA LYS A 399 6.33 0.61 -11.06
C LYS A 399 7.15 1.72 -11.77
N PRO A 400 7.78 1.52 -12.96
CA PRO A 400 8.52 2.58 -13.61
C PRO A 400 7.71 3.84 -13.88
N VAL A 401 6.46 3.71 -14.33
CA VAL A 401 5.58 4.84 -14.64
C VAL A 401 5.14 5.57 -13.37
N LEU A 402 4.57 4.85 -12.41
CA LEU A 402 3.97 5.47 -11.23
C LEU A 402 5.03 5.94 -10.22
N CYS A 403 6.05 5.14 -9.95
CA CYS A 403 7.17 5.55 -9.10
C CYS A 403 7.92 6.75 -9.70
N GLY A 404 8.11 6.75 -11.02
CA GLY A 404 8.66 7.90 -11.74
C GLY A 404 7.83 9.17 -11.54
N ALA A 405 6.51 9.08 -11.72
CA ALA A 405 5.59 10.21 -11.51
C ALA A 405 5.57 10.70 -10.05
N VAL A 406 5.62 9.80 -9.07
CA VAL A 406 5.74 10.17 -7.64
C VAL A 406 7.05 10.93 -7.39
N CYS A 407 8.17 10.46 -7.95
CA CYS A 407 9.45 11.15 -7.83
C CYS A 407 9.43 12.53 -8.49
N ASP A 408 8.77 12.69 -9.64
CA ASP A 408 8.61 13.99 -10.31
C ASP A 408 7.88 15.00 -9.40
N VAL A 409 6.83 14.56 -8.69
CA VAL A 409 6.14 15.40 -7.71
C VAL A 409 7.05 15.74 -6.54
N PHE A 410 7.84 14.78 -6.05
CA PHE A 410 8.73 15.01 -4.91
C PHE A 410 9.91 15.92 -5.24
N GLU A 411 10.40 15.91 -6.48
CA GLU A 411 11.46 16.80 -6.95
C GLU A 411 10.93 18.20 -7.40
N ARG A 412 9.63 18.35 -7.60
CA ARG A 412 9.01 19.60 -8.07
C ARG A 412 9.35 20.77 -7.14
N GLY A 413 9.82 21.87 -7.71
CA GLY A 413 10.11 23.11 -6.96
C GLY A 413 11.25 23.01 -5.94
N LEU A 414 12.04 21.93 -5.94
CA LEU A 414 13.23 21.84 -5.11
C LEU A 414 14.38 22.61 -5.79
N SER A 415 14.84 23.68 -5.16
CA SER A 415 16.06 24.37 -5.58
C SER A 415 17.28 23.46 -5.36
N GLU A 416 18.30 23.58 -6.19
CA GLU A 416 19.61 22.99 -5.89
C GLU A 416 20.11 23.50 -4.53
N ALA A 417 20.76 22.64 -3.75
CA ALA A 417 21.27 23.04 -2.43
C ALA A 417 22.26 24.18 -2.63
N ARG A 418 21.98 25.37 -2.08
CA ARG A 418 22.92 26.48 -2.06
C ARG A 418 24.24 25.97 -1.47
N ALA A 419 25.32 26.11 -2.24
CA ALA A 419 26.67 25.91 -1.71
C ALA A 419 26.86 26.85 -0.51
N PRO A 420 27.55 26.43 0.56
CA PRO A 420 27.88 27.35 1.64
C PRO A 420 28.64 28.53 1.05
N ASN A 421 28.18 29.75 1.34
CA ASN A 421 28.78 30.98 0.89
C ASN A 421 30.29 30.98 1.16
N GLY A 422 31.09 31.13 0.10
CA GLY A 422 32.49 31.38 0.24
C GLY A 422 33.31 30.88 -0.96
N GLN A 423 33.19 31.58 -2.12
CA GLN A 423 34.30 31.99 -2.94
C GLN A 423 33.77 32.71 -4.19
N VAL A 424 33.82 34.02 -4.15
CA VAL A 424 33.80 34.87 -5.33
C VAL A 424 35.03 34.54 -6.12
N ARG A 425 34.92 33.85 -7.25
CA ARG A 425 35.99 33.80 -8.25
C ARG A 425 35.96 35.12 -9.03
N LEU A 426 36.92 35.98 -8.70
CA LEU A 426 37.30 37.08 -9.57
C LEU A 426 37.89 36.43 -10.86
N HIS A 427 37.28 36.75 -11.99
CA HIS A 427 37.91 36.51 -13.29
C HIS A 427 39.05 37.50 -13.45
N PRO A 428 40.27 37.09 -13.82
CA PRO A 428 41.24 37.98 -14.47
C PRO A 428 40.88 38.16 -15.94
N GLU A 429 41.09 39.37 -16.39
CA GLU A 429 40.95 39.84 -17.77
C GLU A 429 41.66 38.94 -18.82
#